data_9c75148b85c050ad1ab4805dd61b751a
#
_entry.id   9c75148b85c050ad1ab4805dd61b751a
#
_cell.length_a   1.000
_cell.length_b   1.000
_cell.length_c   1.000
_cell.angle_alpha   90.00
_cell.angle_beta   90.00
_cell.angle_gamma   90.00
#
_symmetry.space_group_name_H-M   'P 1'
#
loop_
_entity.id
_entity.type
_entity.pdbx_description
1 polymer ?
#
loop_
_entity_poly.entity_id
_entity_poly.type
_entity_poly.pdbx_seq_one_letter_code
_entity_poly.pdbx_strand_id
1 'polypeptide(L)'
;MSYHHTKRLLLVRKGLLYSLALALIILLFGGVGFWAIDPRIETLSDGLWLAFTTAATVGYGDLIPHTPLSRLFSVAVVLLGLAVLSLVTASLSAIFVEQEVHEEEVSIKHNMALEMHQLRQEVRALREQIARLVPPEAGQDQSTRQ
;
A
#
# COMPACT_ATOMS: atom_id res chain seq x y z
N MET A 1 -7.01 -20.43 5.77
CA MET A 1 -7.19 -18.99 5.59
C MET A 1 -5.91 -18.15 5.82
N SER A 2 -4.75 -18.78 6.02
CA SER A 2 -3.46 -18.11 6.34
C SER A 2 -2.53 -17.83 5.16
N TYR A 3 -2.89 -18.20 3.94
CA TYR A 3 -1.94 -18.17 2.80
C TYR A 3 -1.79 -16.78 2.13
N HIS A 4 -2.72 -15.85 2.34
CA HIS A 4 -2.69 -14.52 1.72
C HIS A 4 -1.88 -13.49 2.52
N HIS A 5 -1.81 -13.60 3.86
CA HIS A 5 -1.06 -12.67 4.71
C HIS A 5 0.45 -12.74 4.48
N THR A 6 0.99 -13.92 4.23
CA THR A 6 2.44 -14.11 4.07
C THR A 6 2.97 -13.53 2.77
N LYS A 7 2.20 -13.60 1.68
CA LYS A 7 2.60 -13.05 0.37
C LYS A 7 2.59 -11.52 0.35
N ARG A 8 1.67 -10.90 1.07
CA ARG A 8 1.51 -9.43 1.11
C ARG A 8 2.58 -8.76 1.97
N LEU A 9 2.88 -9.31 3.15
CA LEU A 9 4.02 -8.88 3.96
C LEU A 9 5.35 -8.98 3.21
N LEU A 10 5.49 -9.97 2.34
CA LEU A 10 6.65 -10.12 1.47
C LEU A 10 6.75 -9.02 0.39
N LEU A 11 5.62 -8.55 -0.14
CA LEU A 11 5.59 -7.48 -1.13
C LEU A 11 5.98 -6.13 -0.50
N VAL A 12 5.45 -5.82 0.68
CA VAL A 12 5.82 -4.60 1.42
C VAL A 12 7.28 -4.63 1.86
N ARG A 13 7.75 -5.75 2.40
CA ARG A 13 9.18 -5.93 2.73
C ARG A 13 10.08 -5.78 1.50
N LYS A 14 9.66 -6.28 0.36
CA LYS A 14 10.40 -6.10 -0.90
C LYS A 14 10.41 -4.63 -1.33
N GLY A 15 9.27 -3.93 -1.29
CA GLY A 15 9.19 -2.50 -1.62
C GLY A 15 10.11 -1.66 -0.73
N LEU A 16 10.08 -1.89 0.59
CA LEU A 16 10.95 -1.21 1.55
C LEU A 16 12.44 -1.57 1.34
N LEU A 17 12.73 -2.83 1.03
CA LEU A 17 14.09 -3.28 0.75
C LEU A 17 14.63 -2.64 -0.54
N TYR A 18 13.80 -2.53 -1.59
CA TYR A 18 14.20 -1.87 -2.84
C TYR A 18 14.43 -0.37 -2.64
N SER A 19 13.58 0.32 -1.86
CA SER A 19 13.79 1.74 -1.58
C SER A 19 15.04 1.98 -0.73
N LEU A 20 15.34 1.11 0.23
CA LEU A 20 16.56 1.17 1.02
C LEU A 20 17.81 0.89 0.17
N ALA A 21 17.76 -0.12 -0.70
CA ALA A 21 18.84 -0.42 -1.62
C ALA A 21 19.08 0.75 -2.60
N LEU A 22 18.01 1.36 -3.12
CA LEU A 22 18.10 2.52 -3.99
C LEU A 22 18.69 3.72 -3.26
N ALA A 23 18.28 3.98 -2.00
CA ALA A 23 18.86 5.03 -1.16
C ALA A 23 20.38 4.83 -0.96
N LEU A 24 20.79 3.59 -0.71
CA LEU A 24 22.21 3.25 -0.54
C LEU A 24 23.00 3.47 -1.85
N ILE A 25 22.44 3.07 -2.99
CA ILE A 25 23.06 3.28 -4.30
C ILE A 25 23.21 4.79 -4.58
N ILE A 26 22.20 5.59 -4.30
CA ILE A 26 22.25 7.05 -4.49
C ILE A 26 23.29 7.67 -3.56
N LEU A 27 23.37 7.22 -2.32
CA LEU A 27 24.36 7.69 -1.36
C LEU A 27 25.79 7.38 -1.83
N LEU A 28 26.05 6.15 -2.25
CA LEU A 28 27.38 5.71 -2.73
C LEU A 28 27.75 6.44 -4.02
N PHE A 29 26.84 6.47 -4.98
CA PHE A 29 27.07 7.13 -6.27
C PHE A 29 27.20 8.66 -6.10
N GLY A 30 26.36 9.26 -5.25
CA GLY A 30 26.44 10.67 -4.90
C GLY A 30 27.74 11.02 -4.19
N GLY A 31 28.16 10.20 -3.23
CA GLY A 31 29.40 10.41 -2.49
C GLY A 31 30.64 10.32 -3.37
N VAL A 32 30.75 9.28 -4.19
CA VAL A 32 31.83 9.13 -5.18
C VAL A 32 31.78 10.26 -6.20
N GLY A 33 30.59 10.65 -6.66
CA GLY A 33 30.41 11.73 -7.61
C GLY A 33 30.90 13.07 -7.08
N PHE A 34 30.51 13.46 -5.87
CA PHE A 34 31.00 14.70 -5.24
C PHE A 34 32.52 14.68 -5.03
N TRP A 35 33.05 13.60 -4.51
CA TRP A 35 34.49 13.45 -4.32
C TRP A 35 35.29 13.55 -5.64
N ALA A 36 34.76 12.99 -6.73
CA ALA A 36 35.44 13.01 -8.04
C ALA A 36 35.30 14.34 -8.78
N ILE A 37 34.20 15.07 -8.59
CA ILE A 37 33.83 16.27 -9.36
C ILE A 37 34.30 17.56 -8.67
N ASP A 38 34.30 17.60 -7.33
CA ASP A 38 34.64 18.79 -6.57
C ASP A 38 36.01 18.65 -5.90
N PRO A 39 37.05 19.40 -6.35
CA PRO A 39 38.40 19.33 -5.80
C PRO A 39 38.50 19.75 -4.32
N ARG A 40 37.49 20.41 -3.76
CA ARG A 40 37.46 20.80 -2.35
C ARG A 40 36.91 19.72 -1.44
N ILE A 41 36.40 18.66 -2.00
CA ILE A 41 35.99 17.47 -1.25
C ILE A 41 37.15 16.49 -1.27
N GLU A 42 37.95 16.58 -0.23
CA GLU A 42 39.26 15.90 -0.20
C GLU A 42 39.12 14.39 0.08
N THR A 43 38.09 13.99 0.82
CA THR A 43 37.89 12.59 1.20
C THR A 43 36.58 12.01 0.68
N LEU A 44 36.56 10.70 0.45
CA LEU A 44 35.34 9.99 0.11
C LEU A 44 34.29 10.11 1.23
N SER A 45 34.73 10.18 2.48
CA SER A 45 33.84 10.40 3.64
C SER A 45 33.09 11.72 3.55
N ASP A 46 33.79 12.81 3.16
CA ASP A 46 33.18 14.11 2.96
C ASP A 46 32.20 14.12 1.79
N GLY A 47 32.55 13.42 0.73
CA GLY A 47 31.65 13.20 -0.42
C GLY A 47 30.37 12.45 -0.03
N LEU A 48 30.49 11.37 0.75
CA LEU A 48 29.34 10.62 1.27
C LEU A 48 28.51 11.45 2.24
N TRP A 49 29.13 12.21 3.10
CA TRP A 49 28.45 13.13 4.01
C TRP A 49 27.66 14.20 3.26
N LEU A 50 28.29 14.83 2.26
CA LEU A 50 27.61 15.81 1.42
C LEU A 50 26.46 15.19 0.62
N ALA A 51 26.64 13.98 0.06
CA ALA A 51 25.58 13.27 -0.64
C ALA A 51 24.40 12.96 0.29
N PHE A 52 24.66 12.51 1.51
CA PHE A 52 23.63 12.23 2.51
C PHE A 52 22.86 13.49 2.88
N THR A 53 23.55 14.56 3.28
CA THR A 53 22.92 15.81 3.72
C THR A 53 22.16 16.51 2.60
N THR A 54 22.62 16.34 1.36
CA THR A 54 21.97 16.85 0.15
C THR A 54 20.74 16.04 -0.22
N ALA A 55 20.85 14.72 -0.30
CA ALA A 55 19.73 13.84 -0.65
C ALA A 55 18.62 13.86 0.41
N ALA A 56 18.99 13.94 1.69
CA ALA A 56 18.06 14.06 2.81
C ALA A 56 17.50 15.50 2.98
N THR A 57 17.92 16.44 2.15
CA THR A 57 17.52 17.87 2.21
C THR A 57 17.84 18.56 3.55
N VAL A 58 18.80 18.04 4.31
CA VAL A 58 19.21 18.61 5.61
C VAL A 58 20.07 19.86 5.42
N GLY A 59 21.12 19.76 4.58
CA GLY A 59 21.97 20.88 4.18
C GLY A 59 22.59 21.65 5.36
N TYR A 60 23.41 21.00 6.18
CA TYR A 60 24.08 21.67 7.30
C TYR A 60 24.96 22.86 6.88
N GLY A 61 25.46 22.88 5.64
CA GLY A 61 26.29 23.95 5.11
C GLY A 61 27.76 23.87 5.53
N ASP A 62 28.16 22.82 6.21
CA ASP A 62 29.56 22.50 6.56
C ASP A 62 30.37 22.12 5.33
N LEU A 63 29.77 21.37 4.41
CA LEU A 63 30.29 21.06 3.09
C LEU A 63 29.29 21.57 2.03
N ILE A 64 29.80 22.27 1.06
CA ILE A 64 28.99 22.83 -0.06
C ILE A 64 29.67 22.55 -1.39
N PRO A 65 28.89 22.32 -2.47
CA PRO A 65 29.46 22.18 -3.80
C PRO A 65 30.00 23.53 -4.32
N HIS A 66 31.25 23.55 -4.75
CA HIS A 66 31.94 24.77 -5.14
C HIS A 66 31.97 24.97 -6.65
N THR A 67 32.09 23.90 -7.41
CA THR A 67 32.17 23.97 -8.88
C THR A 67 30.78 24.02 -9.51
N PRO A 68 30.62 24.65 -10.69
CA PRO A 68 29.33 24.64 -11.41
C PRO A 68 28.83 23.21 -11.69
N LEU A 69 29.77 22.27 -11.93
CA LEU A 69 29.44 20.88 -12.21
C LEU A 69 28.96 20.17 -10.94
N SER A 70 29.60 20.39 -9.78
CA SER A 70 29.15 19.81 -8.50
C SER A 70 27.82 20.40 -8.04
N ARG A 71 27.52 21.67 -8.36
CA ARG A 71 26.21 22.27 -8.12
C ARG A 71 25.12 21.65 -9.00
N LEU A 72 25.37 21.42 -10.26
CA LEU A 72 24.44 20.74 -11.16
C LEU A 72 24.21 19.29 -10.69
N PHE A 73 25.29 18.61 -10.28
CA PHE A 73 25.23 17.27 -9.72
C PHE A 73 24.40 17.22 -8.43
N SER A 74 24.50 18.25 -7.56
CA SER A 74 23.67 18.38 -6.36
C SER A 74 22.19 18.41 -6.69
N VAL A 75 21.77 19.10 -7.73
CA VAL A 75 20.36 19.12 -8.18
C VAL A 75 19.88 17.71 -8.50
N ALA A 76 20.69 16.93 -9.23
CA ALA A 76 20.33 15.54 -9.52
C ALA A 76 20.22 14.69 -8.25
N VAL A 77 21.16 14.86 -7.32
CA VAL A 77 21.16 14.13 -6.03
C VAL A 77 19.92 14.49 -5.19
N VAL A 78 19.53 15.77 -5.13
CA VAL A 78 18.30 16.20 -4.43
C VAL A 78 17.07 15.57 -5.07
N LEU A 79 16.94 15.62 -6.40
CA LEU A 79 15.78 15.04 -7.09
C LEU A 79 15.67 13.53 -6.87
N LEU A 80 16.78 12.82 -6.88
CA LEU A 80 16.83 11.38 -6.58
C LEU A 80 16.48 11.12 -5.12
N GLY A 81 16.98 11.92 -4.18
CA GLY A 81 16.65 11.83 -2.76
C GLY A 81 15.15 12.01 -2.51
N LEU A 82 14.53 13.02 -3.12
CA LEU A 82 13.08 13.26 -3.05
C LEU A 82 12.28 12.11 -3.65
N ALA A 83 12.75 11.50 -4.75
CA ALA A 83 12.10 10.36 -5.36
C ALA A 83 12.11 9.14 -4.42
N VAL A 84 13.23 8.87 -3.73
CA VAL A 84 13.32 7.80 -2.74
C VAL A 84 12.41 8.06 -1.56
N LEU A 85 12.39 9.29 -1.03
CA LEU A 85 11.50 9.66 0.09
C LEU A 85 10.03 9.47 -0.28
N SER A 86 9.64 9.87 -1.48
CA SER A 86 8.29 9.65 -2.01
C SER A 86 7.94 8.17 -2.11
N LEU A 87 8.88 7.33 -2.55
CA LEU A 87 8.68 5.89 -2.66
C LEU A 87 8.52 5.22 -1.27
N VAL A 88 9.31 5.65 -0.29
CA VAL A 88 9.19 5.19 1.10
C VAL A 88 7.82 5.58 1.67
N THR A 89 7.41 6.84 1.51
CA THR A 89 6.11 7.33 1.98
C THR A 89 4.95 6.58 1.32
N ALA A 90 5.00 6.37 0.01
CA ALA A 90 3.99 5.59 -0.70
C ALA A 90 3.92 4.14 -0.21
N SER A 91 5.07 3.52 0.08
CA SER A 91 5.13 2.16 0.62
C SER A 91 4.54 2.06 2.02
N LEU A 92 4.76 3.06 2.87
CA LEU A 92 4.16 3.13 4.22
C LEU A 92 2.65 3.38 4.14
N SER A 93 2.20 4.31 3.28
CA SER A 93 0.78 4.61 3.09
C SER A 93 -0.01 3.38 2.63
N ALA A 94 0.58 2.55 1.77
CA ALA A 94 -0.05 1.32 1.32
C ALA A 94 -0.33 0.34 2.47
N ILE A 95 0.50 0.33 3.53
CA ILE A 95 0.30 -0.51 4.71
C ILE A 95 -0.92 -0.03 5.51
N PHE A 96 -1.06 1.27 5.72
CA PHE A 96 -2.16 1.83 6.51
C PHE A 96 -3.52 1.67 5.82
N VAL A 97 -3.60 1.97 4.53
CA VAL A 97 -4.84 1.80 3.75
C VAL A 97 -5.31 0.35 3.73
N GLU A 98 -4.39 -0.61 3.69
CA GLU A 98 -4.74 -2.02 3.65
C GLU A 98 -5.35 -2.52 4.98
N GLN A 99 -4.99 -1.93 6.12
CA GLN A 99 -5.58 -2.25 7.42
C GLN A 99 -7.02 -1.73 7.53
N GLU A 100 -7.29 -0.50 7.10
CA GLU A 100 -8.64 0.08 7.11
C GLU A 100 -9.61 -0.71 6.22
N VAL A 101 -9.21 -1.01 4.99
CA VAL A 101 -10.06 -1.76 4.04
C VAL A 101 -10.39 -3.17 4.55
N HIS A 102 -9.48 -3.81 5.27
CA HIS A 102 -9.73 -5.16 5.77
C HIS A 102 -10.73 -5.20 6.93
N GLU A 103 -10.72 -4.22 7.81
CA GLU A 103 -11.69 -4.09 8.90
C GLU A 103 -13.09 -3.77 8.35
N GLU A 104 -13.19 -2.92 7.34
CA GLU A 104 -14.45 -2.61 6.66
C GLU A 104 -15.03 -3.82 5.92
N GLU A 105 -14.22 -4.59 5.19
CA GLU A 105 -14.69 -5.79 4.49
C GLU A 105 -15.26 -6.85 5.44
N VAL A 106 -14.64 -7.05 6.60
CA VAL A 106 -15.12 -8.01 7.60
C VAL A 106 -16.44 -7.53 8.21
N SER A 107 -16.54 -6.26 8.53
CA SER A 107 -17.76 -5.63 9.06
C SER A 107 -18.92 -5.69 8.06
N ILE A 108 -18.68 -5.35 6.80
CA ILE A 108 -19.68 -5.38 5.73
C ILE A 108 -20.18 -6.83 5.50
N LYS A 109 -19.30 -7.81 5.43
CA LYS A 109 -19.67 -9.22 5.27
C LYS A 109 -20.51 -9.74 6.44
N HIS A 110 -20.18 -9.32 7.66
CA HIS A 110 -20.94 -9.72 8.85
C HIS A 110 -22.35 -9.10 8.84
N ASN A 111 -22.47 -7.82 8.56
CA ASN A 111 -23.75 -7.11 8.49
C ASN A 111 -24.62 -7.65 7.35
N MET A 112 -24.05 -7.90 6.18
CA MET A 112 -24.76 -8.51 5.04
C MET A 112 -25.28 -9.91 5.35
N ALA A 113 -24.52 -10.71 6.09
CA ALA A 113 -24.97 -12.05 6.50
C ALA A 113 -26.17 -11.96 7.47
N LEU A 114 -26.16 -11.03 8.40
CA LEU A 114 -27.27 -10.78 9.33
C LEU A 114 -28.54 -10.31 8.61
N GLU A 115 -28.41 -9.35 7.69
CA GLU A 115 -29.55 -8.87 6.89
C GLU A 115 -30.14 -9.97 6.01
N MET A 116 -29.30 -10.78 5.38
CA MET A 116 -29.77 -11.94 4.62
C MET A 116 -30.50 -12.97 5.47
N HIS A 117 -30.09 -13.18 6.70
CA HIS A 117 -30.82 -14.05 7.63
C HIS A 117 -32.18 -13.47 8.03
N GLN A 118 -32.25 -12.18 8.30
CA GLN A 118 -33.51 -11.49 8.62
C GLN A 118 -34.50 -11.53 7.45
N LEU A 119 -34.03 -11.19 6.24
CA LEU A 119 -34.84 -11.27 5.02
C LEU A 119 -35.38 -12.68 4.76
N ARG A 120 -34.57 -13.72 4.97
CA ARG A 120 -35.03 -15.11 4.85
C ARG A 120 -36.08 -15.47 5.88
N GLN A 121 -36.00 -14.97 7.09
CA GLN A 121 -37.01 -15.19 8.14
C GLN A 121 -38.34 -14.48 7.78
N GLU A 122 -38.28 -13.23 7.31
CA GLU A 122 -39.48 -12.50 6.86
C GLU A 122 -40.16 -13.17 5.68
N VAL A 123 -39.39 -13.61 4.69
CA VAL A 123 -39.94 -14.36 3.54
C VAL A 123 -40.59 -15.67 3.97
N ARG A 124 -40.02 -16.38 4.95
CA ARG A 124 -40.64 -17.60 5.51
C ARG A 124 -41.95 -17.29 6.22
N ALA A 125 -41.95 -16.25 7.07
CA ALA A 125 -43.15 -15.83 7.80
C ALA A 125 -44.28 -15.41 6.85
N LEU A 126 -43.95 -14.64 5.80
CA LEU A 126 -44.88 -14.26 4.76
C LEU A 126 -45.43 -15.46 4.01
N ARG A 127 -44.61 -16.44 3.65
CA ARG A 127 -45.05 -17.67 2.98
C ARG A 127 -45.97 -18.51 3.87
N GLU A 128 -45.72 -18.57 5.16
CA GLU A 128 -46.61 -19.26 6.11
C GLU A 128 -47.94 -18.56 6.27
N GLN A 129 -47.96 -17.22 6.26
CA GLN A 129 -49.19 -16.43 6.29
C GLN A 129 -50.03 -16.65 5.03
N ILE A 130 -49.39 -16.65 3.85
CA ILE A 130 -50.05 -16.93 2.58
C ILE A 130 -50.61 -18.34 2.54
N ALA A 131 -49.84 -19.35 3.03
CA ALA A 131 -50.28 -20.74 3.09
C ALA A 131 -51.48 -20.94 4.03
N ARG A 132 -51.67 -20.09 5.06
CA ARG A 132 -52.84 -20.09 5.95
C ARG A 132 -54.06 -19.42 5.32
N LEU A 133 -53.83 -18.44 4.42
CA LEU A 133 -54.90 -17.68 3.79
C LEU A 133 -55.44 -18.35 2.50
N VAL A 134 -54.62 -19.18 1.87
CA VAL A 134 -55.01 -19.97 0.72
C VAL A 134 -55.25 -21.43 1.16
N PRO A 135 -56.53 -21.85 1.37
CA PRO A 135 -56.82 -23.26 1.66
C PRO A 135 -56.29 -24.12 0.51
N PRO A 136 -55.76 -25.29 0.81
CA PRO A 136 -55.41 -26.23 -0.27
C PRO A 136 -56.62 -26.49 -1.10
N GLU A 137 -56.64 -26.08 -2.35
CA GLU A 137 -57.69 -26.49 -3.30
C GLU A 137 -57.79 -27.99 -3.25
N ALA A 138 -58.97 -28.44 -2.83
CA ALA A 138 -59.35 -29.84 -2.78
C ALA A 138 -59.03 -30.45 -4.14
N GLY A 139 -58.12 -31.40 -4.10
CA GLY A 139 -57.69 -32.13 -5.27
C GLY A 139 -58.87 -32.48 -6.15
N GLN A 140 -58.80 -32.14 -7.40
CA GLN A 140 -59.69 -32.63 -8.39
C GLN A 140 -59.50 -34.16 -8.51
N ASP A 141 -60.36 -34.79 -7.72
CA ASP A 141 -60.76 -36.16 -8.00
C ASP A 141 -61.48 -36.21 -9.35
N GLN A 142 -60.76 -36.60 -10.35
CA GLN A 142 -61.35 -37.10 -11.61
C GLN A 142 -60.49 -38.26 -12.13
N SER A 143 -60.46 -39.26 -11.33
CA SER A 143 -60.33 -40.60 -11.89
C SER A 143 -61.74 -41.14 -12.13
N THR A 144 -61.97 -41.69 -13.23
CA THR A 144 -62.89 -42.78 -13.49
C THR A 144 -64.18 -42.43 -14.20
N ARG A 145 -64.21 -42.90 -15.36
CA ARG A 145 -65.28 -43.68 -16.11
C ARG A 145 -65.25 -43.17 -17.57
N GLN A 146 -64.89 -43.92 -18.56
CA GLN A 146 -65.23 -45.22 -19.01
C GLN A 146 -64.21 -45.69 -20.09
#